data_b39387736008d855ce201fff36fd2a1a
#
_entry.id   b39387736008d855ce201fff36fd2a1a
#
_cell.length_a   1.000
_cell.length_b   1.000
_cell.length_c   1.000
_cell.angle_alpha   90.00
_cell.angle_beta   90.00
_cell.angle_gamma   90.00
#
_symmetry.space_group_name_H-M   'P 1'
#
loop_
_entity.id
_entity.type
_entity.pdbx_description
1 polymer ?
#
loop_
_entity_poly.entity_id
_entity_poly.type
_entity_poly.pdbx_seq_one_letter_code
_entity_poly.pdbx_strand_id
1 'polypeptide(L)'
;MLDYKIKTFLTLCKNMNYRVTGELLNMSQPSVTQHIHLLEDYYNVKLFIYDKKKLYKTDDAKLLQENLAIIVNNEEYLERKLRQKNSKSIRVGATKTIGNYVINDKMIQLIENGYAVTFIIDNTEALLNKLNNNELDIILIEGVFDKSKYDNRLFRKEPFIGICSKNHPFATKVVCLTDIFDETLIIRENGSGTRFIFEQELLRNNYSIKSFSKIHFISSFELIKQLLIENLGITFAYQSIIKDETNLATFEIKNNEILREFNYVCLKDTKIDELVSIFE
;
A
#
# COMPACT_ATOMS: atom_id res chain seq x y z
N MET A 1 -19.57 -21.61 -7.18
CA MET A 1 -20.15 -21.61 -5.80
C MET A 1 -19.20 -22.40 -4.91
N LEU A 2 -18.41 -21.72 -4.12
CA LEU A 2 -17.41 -22.33 -3.24
C LEU A 2 -18.07 -23.11 -2.08
N ASP A 3 -17.44 -24.21 -1.67
CA ASP A 3 -17.89 -24.99 -0.51
C ASP A 3 -17.89 -24.12 0.75
N TYR A 4 -18.98 -24.16 1.50
CA TYR A 4 -19.17 -23.38 2.72
C TYR A 4 -18.09 -23.67 3.79
N LYS A 5 -17.46 -24.85 3.74
CA LYS A 5 -16.33 -25.22 4.59
C LYS A 5 -15.11 -24.31 4.38
N ILE A 6 -14.87 -23.88 3.14
CA ILE A 6 -13.78 -22.93 2.82
C ILE A 6 -14.03 -21.60 3.51
N LYS A 7 -15.25 -21.08 3.45
CA LYS A 7 -15.64 -19.85 4.16
C LYS A 7 -15.46 -19.99 5.67
N THR A 8 -15.84 -21.13 6.23
CA THR A 8 -15.66 -21.43 7.65
C THR A 8 -14.17 -21.43 8.03
N PHE A 9 -13.34 -22.10 7.26
CA PHE A 9 -11.89 -22.14 7.48
C PHE A 9 -11.26 -20.76 7.43
N LEU A 10 -11.54 -19.97 6.39
CA LEU A 10 -10.99 -18.62 6.25
C LEU A 10 -11.45 -17.69 7.38
N THR A 11 -12.69 -17.80 7.83
CA THR A 11 -13.22 -17.04 8.97
C THR A 11 -12.52 -17.45 10.27
N LEU A 12 -12.27 -18.75 10.49
CA LEU A 12 -11.53 -19.24 11.64
C LEU A 12 -10.07 -18.76 11.60
N CYS A 13 -9.44 -18.75 10.44
CA CYS A 13 -8.07 -18.20 10.27
C CYS A 13 -7.94 -16.73 10.67
N LYS A 14 -9.00 -15.94 10.52
CA LYS A 14 -9.04 -14.51 10.92
C LYS A 14 -9.24 -14.34 12.43
N ASN A 15 -10.15 -15.10 13.01
CA ASN A 15 -10.59 -14.89 14.40
C ASN A 15 -9.88 -15.78 15.41
N MET A 16 -9.27 -16.89 14.98
CA MET A 16 -8.57 -17.88 15.82
C MET A 16 -9.42 -18.37 17.02
N ASN A 17 -10.74 -18.44 16.82
CA ASN A 17 -11.70 -18.83 17.85
C ASN A 17 -12.91 -19.50 17.20
N TYR A 18 -13.13 -20.79 17.52
CA TYR A 18 -14.24 -21.60 16.97
C TYR A 18 -15.62 -21.04 17.31
N ARG A 19 -15.83 -20.57 18.55
CA ARG A 19 -17.10 -20.01 19.00
C ARG A 19 -17.43 -18.72 18.26
N VAL A 20 -16.48 -17.77 18.23
CA VAL A 20 -16.63 -16.49 17.51
C VAL A 20 -16.88 -16.73 16.02
N THR A 21 -16.18 -17.71 15.43
CA THR A 21 -16.42 -18.11 14.03
C THR A 21 -17.83 -18.61 13.81
N GLY A 22 -18.36 -19.42 14.75
CA GLY A 22 -19.74 -19.88 14.69
C GLY A 22 -20.75 -18.73 14.75
N GLU A 23 -20.57 -17.81 15.68
CA GLU A 23 -21.41 -16.61 15.83
C GLU A 23 -21.42 -15.77 14.54
N LEU A 24 -20.26 -15.51 13.94
CA LEU A 24 -20.12 -14.74 12.69
C LEU A 24 -20.77 -15.42 11.47
N LEU A 25 -20.81 -16.75 11.45
CA LEU A 25 -21.37 -17.54 10.35
C LEU A 25 -22.79 -18.06 10.60
N ASN A 26 -23.42 -17.67 11.72
CA ASN A 26 -24.72 -18.15 12.15
C ASN A 26 -24.78 -19.68 12.23
N MET A 27 -23.75 -20.33 12.79
CA MET A 27 -23.66 -21.77 12.96
C MET A 27 -23.15 -22.14 14.36
N SER A 28 -23.40 -23.39 14.77
CA SER A 28 -22.91 -23.88 16.06
C SER A 28 -21.40 -24.12 16.04
N GLN A 29 -20.72 -23.98 17.21
CA GLN A 29 -19.31 -24.34 17.32
C GLN A 29 -19.01 -25.79 16.88
N PRO A 30 -19.82 -26.82 17.22
CA PRO A 30 -19.63 -28.19 16.69
C PRO A 30 -19.63 -28.22 15.15
N SER A 31 -20.51 -27.45 14.48
CA SER A 31 -20.54 -27.37 13.02
C SER A 31 -19.29 -26.78 12.45
N VAL A 32 -18.73 -25.71 13.07
CA VAL A 32 -17.42 -25.15 12.69
C VAL A 32 -16.35 -26.21 12.82
N THR A 33 -16.31 -26.95 13.93
CA THR A 33 -15.33 -28.01 14.19
C THR A 33 -15.45 -29.13 13.12
N GLN A 34 -16.66 -29.54 12.80
CA GLN A 34 -16.91 -30.55 11.75
C GLN A 34 -16.41 -30.07 10.38
N HIS A 35 -16.66 -28.82 10.00
CA HIS A 35 -16.18 -28.29 8.73
C HIS A 35 -14.63 -28.28 8.63
N ILE A 36 -13.96 -27.97 9.74
CA ILE A 36 -12.50 -27.98 9.77
C ILE A 36 -11.98 -29.42 9.66
N HIS A 37 -12.53 -30.37 10.41
CA HIS A 37 -12.15 -31.78 10.31
C HIS A 37 -12.35 -32.35 8.90
N LEU A 38 -13.46 -32.01 8.23
CA LEU A 38 -13.70 -32.44 6.85
C LEU A 38 -12.65 -31.87 5.87
N LEU A 39 -12.15 -30.67 6.09
CA LEU A 39 -11.04 -30.11 5.30
C LEU A 39 -9.71 -30.77 5.65
N GLU A 40 -9.43 -31.02 6.93
CA GLU A 40 -8.25 -31.75 7.40
C GLU A 40 -8.20 -33.16 6.80
N ASP A 41 -9.32 -33.86 6.81
CA ASP A 41 -9.44 -35.21 6.23
C ASP A 41 -9.28 -35.16 4.70
N TYR A 42 -9.88 -34.18 4.03
CA TYR A 42 -9.79 -34.05 2.56
C TYR A 42 -8.35 -33.82 2.08
N TYR A 43 -7.60 -32.94 2.78
CA TYR A 43 -6.22 -32.65 2.44
C TYR A 43 -5.21 -33.54 3.14
N ASN A 44 -5.66 -34.42 4.05
CA ASN A 44 -4.84 -35.29 4.90
C ASN A 44 -3.73 -34.52 5.65
N VAL A 45 -4.09 -33.39 6.25
CA VAL A 45 -3.20 -32.51 7.05
C VAL A 45 -3.93 -32.00 8.29
N LYS A 46 -3.16 -31.57 9.29
CA LYS A 46 -3.70 -30.81 10.42
C LYS A 46 -3.60 -29.32 10.13
N LEU A 47 -4.75 -28.63 10.22
CA LEU A 47 -4.81 -27.17 9.95
C LEU A 47 -4.65 -26.33 11.22
N PHE A 48 -5.14 -26.83 12.35
CA PHE A 48 -5.07 -26.13 13.61
C PHE A 48 -4.57 -27.03 14.74
N ILE A 49 -3.77 -26.44 15.63
CA ILE A 49 -3.25 -27.09 16.84
C ILE A 49 -3.51 -26.22 18.06
N TYR A 50 -3.75 -26.87 19.19
CA TYR A 50 -3.82 -26.19 20.49
C TYR A 50 -2.48 -26.33 21.23
N ASP A 51 -1.90 -25.20 21.62
CA ASP A 51 -0.80 -25.16 22.58
C ASP A 51 -1.20 -24.24 23.73
N LYS A 52 -1.05 -24.73 24.99
CA LYS A 52 -1.37 -23.99 26.22
C LYS A 52 -2.70 -23.23 26.18
N LYS A 53 -3.76 -23.88 25.68
CA LYS A 53 -5.11 -23.33 25.50
C LYS A 53 -5.24 -22.23 24.42
N LYS A 54 -4.22 -21.98 23.63
CA LYS A 54 -4.30 -21.10 22.47
C LYS A 54 -4.35 -21.90 21.17
N LEU A 55 -5.14 -21.42 20.24
CA LEU A 55 -5.25 -21.98 18.89
C LEU A 55 -4.16 -21.40 17.99
N TYR A 56 -3.46 -22.25 17.23
CA TYR A 56 -2.44 -21.85 16.27
C TYR A 56 -2.70 -22.48 14.91
N LYS A 57 -2.36 -21.75 13.85
CA LYS A 57 -2.33 -22.28 12.48
C LYS A 57 -1.05 -23.09 12.26
N THR A 58 -1.17 -24.25 11.63
CA THR A 58 -0.02 -24.97 11.08
C THR A 58 0.51 -24.27 9.84
N ASP A 59 1.66 -24.66 9.31
CA ASP A 59 2.18 -24.13 8.06
C ASP A 59 1.31 -24.57 6.87
N ASP A 60 0.72 -25.77 6.92
CA ASP A 60 -0.28 -26.21 5.95
C ASP A 60 -1.53 -25.32 5.95
N ALA A 61 -1.98 -24.88 7.13
CA ALA A 61 -3.09 -23.95 7.23
C ALA A 61 -2.77 -22.57 6.65
N LYS A 62 -1.54 -22.08 6.81
CA LYS A 62 -1.10 -20.82 6.20
C LYS A 62 -1.08 -20.93 4.68
N LEU A 63 -0.48 -21.99 4.16
CA LEU A 63 -0.43 -22.29 2.73
C LEU A 63 -1.84 -22.40 2.13
N LEU A 64 -2.72 -23.16 2.80
CA LEU A 64 -4.09 -23.34 2.37
C LEU A 64 -4.88 -22.02 2.43
N GLN A 65 -4.69 -21.21 3.47
CA GLN A 65 -5.32 -19.89 3.62
C GLN A 65 -4.94 -18.94 2.46
N GLU A 66 -3.67 -18.86 2.12
CA GLU A 66 -3.17 -18.00 1.02
C GLU A 66 -3.82 -18.39 -0.31
N ASN A 67 -3.84 -19.69 -0.63
CA ASN A 67 -4.36 -20.17 -1.91
C ASN A 67 -5.91 -20.10 -1.97
N LEU A 68 -6.62 -20.47 -0.91
CA LEU A 68 -8.08 -20.39 -0.88
C LEU A 68 -8.59 -18.96 -0.89
N ALA A 69 -7.86 -18.00 -0.29
CA ALA A 69 -8.21 -16.59 -0.37
C ALA A 69 -8.23 -16.10 -1.82
N ILE A 70 -7.26 -16.51 -2.64
CA ILE A 70 -7.21 -16.17 -4.08
C ILE A 70 -8.45 -16.74 -4.80
N ILE A 71 -8.81 -17.99 -4.54
CA ILE A 71 -9.96 -18.66 -5.18
C ILE A 71 -11.27 -17.95 -4.81
N VAL A 72 -11.47 -17.63 -3.52
CA VAL A 72 -12.65 -16.88 -3.04
C VAL A 72 -12.73 -15.51 -3.70
N ASN A 73 -11.59 -14.82 -3.76
CA ASN A 73 -11.52 -13.50 -4.39
C ASN A 73 -11.89 -13.55 -5.88
N ASN A 74 -11.41 -14.56 -6.60
CA ASN A 74 -11.74 -14.75 -8.01
C ASN A 74 -13.24 -15.06 -8.22
N GLU A 75 -13.86 -15.86 -7.35
CA GLU A 75 -15.30 -16.14 -7.40
C GLU A 75 -16.11 -14.88 -7.15
N GLU A 76 -15.79 -14.11 -6.10
CA GLU A 76 -16.47 -12.85 -5.79
C GLU A 76 -16.30 -11.79 -6.90
N TYR A 77 -15.12 -11.74 -7.52
CA TYR A 77 -14.88 -10.89 -8.69
C TYR A 77 -15.76 -11.31 -9.87
N LEU A 78 -15.83 -12.62 -10.15
CA LEU A 78 -16.68 -13.16 -11.22
C LEU A 78 -18.16 -12.89 -10.95
N GLU A 79 -18.65 -13.16 -9.73
CA GLU A 79 -20.03 -12.88 -9.33
C GLU A 79 -20.38 -11.39 -9.51
N ARG A 80 -19.47 -10.49 -9.10
CA ARG A 80 -19.68 -9.05 -9.31
C ARG A 80 -19.75 -8.70 -10.78
N LYS A 81 -18.82 -9.18 -11.60
CA LYS A 81 -18.85 -8.95 -13.06
C LYS A 81 -20.14 -9.46 -13.70
N LEU A 82 -20.63 -10.61 -13.28
CA LEU A 82 -21.86 -11.18 -13.80
C LEU A 82 -23.12 -10.41 -13.36
N ARG A 83 -23.17 -9.96 -12.11
CA ARG A 83 -24.28 -9.16 -11.57
C ARG A 83 -24.29 -7.73 -12.09
N GLN A 84 -23.13 -7.18 -12.40
CA GLN A 84 -22.92 -5.77 -12.79
C GLN A 84 -22.75 -5.60 -14.31
N LYS A 85 -23.34 -6.49 -15.13
CA LYS A 85 -23.26 -6.42 -16.61
C LYS A 85 -23.47 -5.00 -17.20
N ASN A 86 -24.08 -4.08 -16.44
CA ASN A 86 -24.38 -2.72 -16.86
C ASN A 86 -23.85 -1.60 -15.92
N SER A 87 -23.11 -1.91 -14.84
CA SER A 87 -22.56 -0.86 -13.95
C SER A 87 -21.05 -0.87 -13.99
N LYS A 88 -20.47 0.23 -14.43
CA LYS A 88 -19.02 0.46 -14.35
C LYS A 88 -18.68 0.80 -12.89
N SER A 89 -18.00 -0.08 -12.17
CA SER A 89 -17.50 0.19 -10.80
C SER A 89 -16.08 -0.27 -10.65
N ILE A 90 -15.27 0.46 -9.86
CA ILE A 90 -13.89 0.15 -9.57
C ILE A 90 -13.52 0.61 -8.15
N ARG A 91 -12.75 -0.23 -7.43
CA ARG A 91 -12.23 0.08 -6.09
C ARG A 91 -10.72 0.23 -6.18
N VAL A 92 -10.25 1.45 -5.97
CA VAL A 92 -8.86 1.86 -6.16
C VAL A 92 -8.25 2.20 -4.81
N GLY A 93 -7.04 1.73 -4.55
CA GLY A 93 -6.23 2.17 -3.43
C GLY A 93 -5.00 2.93 -3.91
N ALA A 94 -4.54 3.90 -3.15
CA ALA A 94 -3.27 4.56 -3.44
C ALA A 94 -2.52 4.94 -2.16
N THR A 95 -1.20 4.94 -2.21
CA THR A 95 -0.38 5.50 -1.14
C THR A 95 -0.57 7.02 -1.06
N LYS A 96 -0.22 7.60 0.08
CA LYS A 96 -0.49 9.02 0.37
C LYS A 96 0.04 9.98 -0.70
N THR A 97 1.25 9.72 -1.22
CA THR A 97 1.83 10.56 -2.27
C THR A 97 1.02 10.47 -3.56
N ILE A 98 0.78 9.24 -4.01
CA ILE A 98 0.07 9.01 -5.28
C ILE A 98 -1.37 9.50 -5.16
N GLY A 99 -2.04 9.17 -4.05
CA GLY A 99 -3.45 9.47 -3.84
C GLY A 99 -3.77 10.96 -3.70
N ASN A 100 -2.85 11.75 -3.12
CA ASN A 100 -3.10 13.17 -2.91
C ASN A 100 -2.58 14.07 -4.04
N TYR A 101 -1.51 13.63 -4.76
CA TYR A 101 -0.80 14.54 -5.65
C TYR A 101 -0.65 14.04 -7.10
N VAL A 102 -0.99 12.78 -7.38
CA VAL A 102 -0.60 12.17 -8.66
C VAL A 102 -1.78 11.67 -9.47
N ILE A 103 -2.78 11.06 -8.83
CA ILE A 103 -3.85 10.31 -9.52
C ILE A 103 -5.10 11.14 -9.80
N ASN A 104 -5.15 12.39 -9.30
CA ASN A 104 -6.37 13.22 -9.29
C ASN A 104 -7.05 13.31 -10.65
N ASP A 105 -6.28 13.65 -11.72
CA ASP A 105 -6.84 13.80 -13.07
C ASP A 105 -7.45 12.48 -13.57
N LYS A 106 -6.80 11.34 -13.27
CA LYS A 106 -7.31 10.03 -13.65
C LYS A 106 -8.58 9.64 -12.88
N MET A 107 -8.69 10.02 -11.61
CA MET A 107 -9.91 9.80 -10.82
C MET A 107 -11.07 10.63 -11.34
N ILE A 108 -10.83 11.88 -11.73
CA ILE A 108 -11.83 12.74 -12.36
C ILE A 108 -12.32 12.10 -13.66
N GLN A 109 -11.41 11.69 -14.54
CA GLN A 109 -11.76 11.03 -15.81
C GLN A 109 -12.58 9.75 -15.61
N LEU A 110 -12.25 8.93 -14.60
CA LEU A 110 -13.02 7.72 -14.28
C LEU A 110 -14.48 8.07 -13.93
N ILE A 111 -14.69 9.07 -13.09
CA ILE A 111 -16.03 9.50 -12.67
C ILE A 111 -16.79 10.08 -13.86
N GLU A 112 -16.17 10.91 -14.69
CA GLU A 112 -16.75 11.47 -15.91
C GLU A 112 -17.14 10.38 -16.92
N ASN A 113 -16.36 9.29 -17.00
CA ASN A 113 -16.65 8.12 -17.82
C ASN A 113 -17.74 7.20 -17.22
N GLY A 114 -18.38 7.64 -16.13
CA GLY A 114 -19.52 6.97 -15.51
C GLY A 114 -19.17 5.80 -14.61
N TYR A 115 -17.91 5.73 -14.11
CA TYR A 115 -17.54 4.73 -13.11
C TYR A 115 -18.02 5.14 -11.72
N ALA A 116 -18.62 4.19 -10.99
CA ALA A 116 -18.79 4.29 -9.54
C ALA A 116 -17.43 3.94 -8.89
N VAL A 117 -16.75 4.95 -8.37
CA VAL A 117 -15.40 4.82 -7.82
C VAL A 117 -15.43 4.75 -6.30
N THR A 118 -14.79 3.72 -5.74
CA THR A 118 -14.36 3.71 -4.34
C THR A 118 -12.86 3.99 -4.31
N PHE A 119 -12.44 5.04 -3.61
CA PHE A 119 -11.03 5.42 -3.54
C PHE A 119 -10.54 5.48 -2.09
N ILE A 120 -9.47 4.76 -1.78
CA ILE A 120 -8.89 4.65 -0.43
C ILE A 120 -7.42 5.05 -0.48
N ILE A 121 -7.03 5.94 0.45
CA ILE A 121 -5.62 6.32 0.65
C ILE A 121 -5.14 5.70 1.96
N ASP A 122 -4.06 4.90 1.89
CA ASP A 122 -3.47 4.23 3.05
C ASP A 122 -1.96 4.00 2.84
N ASN A 123 -1.27 3.35 3.76
CA ASN A 123 0.11 2.89 3.56
C ASN A 123 0.14 1.61 2.71
N THR A 124 1.34 1.27 2.21
CA THR A 124 1.54 0.11 1.31
C THR A 124 1.05 -1.21 1.94
N GLU A 125 1.36 -1.46 3.21
CA GLU A 125 0.97 -2.70 3.89
C GLU A 125 -0.55 -2.82 4.03
N ALA A 126 -1.22 -1.76 4.47
CA ALA A 126 -2.68 -1.74 4.58
C ALA A 126 -3.37 -1.90 3.23
N LEU A 127 -2.83 -1.28 2.16
CA LEU A 127 -3.36 -1.43 0.80
C LEU A 127 -3.18 -2.85 0.27
N LEU A 128 -2.02 -3.48 0.47
CA LEU A 128 -1.79 -4.87 0.10
C LEU A 128 -2.72 -5.83 0.87
N ASN A 129 -2.95 -5.57 2.16
CA ASN A 129 -3.91 -6.35 2.95
C ASN A 129 -5.34 -6.19 2.42
N LYS A 130 -5.77 -4.97 2.07
CA LYS A 130 -7.08 -4.72 1.46
C LYS A 130 -7.22 -5.38 0.09
N LEU A 131 -6.15 -5.37 -0.72
CA LEU A 131 -6.09 -6.07 -1.99
C LEU A 131 -6.24 -7.58 -1.80
N ASN A 132 -5.48 -8.17 -0.88
CA ASN A 132 -5.56 -9.59 -0.54
C ASN A 132 -6.92 -10.03 0.03
N ASN A 133 -7.62 -9.13 0.72
CA ASN A 133 -8.98 -9.34 1.22
C ASN A 133 -10.06 -9.02 0.18
N ASN A 134 -9.69 -8.73 -1.08
CA ASN A 134 -10.60 -8.35 -2.14
C ASN A 134 -11.50 -7.12 -1.82
N GLU A 135 -10.98 -6.23 -0.98
CA GLU A 135 -11.61 -4.93 -0.68
C GLU A 135 -11.29 -3.88 -1.75
N LEU A 136 -10.18 -4.08 -2.50
CA LEU A 136 -9.72 -3.26 -3.62
C LEU A 136 -9.52 -4.11 -4.87
N ASP A 137 -9.69 -3.51 -6.04
CA ASP A 137 -9.48 -4.17 -7.34
C ASP A 137 -8.06 -3.89 -7.87
N ILE A 138 -7.54 -2.71 -7.60
CA ILE A 138 -6.21 -2.26 -8.01
C ILE A 138 -5.67 -1.24 -6.99
N ILE A 139 -4.37 -1.27 -6.77
CA ILE A 139 -3.70 -0.27 -5.95
C ILE A 139 -2.54 0.38 -6.70
N LEU A 140 -2.23 1.62 -6.36
CA LEU A 140 -1.06 2.35 -6.85
C LEU A 140 -0.12 2.62 -5.70
N ILE A 141 1.10 2.10 -5.80
CA ILE A 141 2.09 2.18 -4.73
C ILE A 141 3.48 2.55 -5.26
N GLU A 142 4.23 3.29 -4.45
CA GLU A 142 5.65 3.61 -4.66
C GLU A 142 6.58 2.81 -3.74
N GLY A 143 6.01 2.01 -2.85
CA GLY A 143 6.75 1.26 -1.85
C GLY A 143 7.39 -0.02 -2.37
N VAL A 144 8.20 -0.64 -1.52
CA VAL A 144 8.74 -1.98 -1.75
C VAL A 144 7.66 -3.01 -1.45
N PHE A 145 7.43 -3.93 -2.38
CA PHE A 145 6.52 -5.06 -2.24
C PHE A 145 7.09 -6.28 -2.97
N ASP A 146 6.60 -7.45 -2.63
CA ASP A 146 7.00 -8.70 -3.28
C ASP A 146 6.32 -8.83 -4.65
N LYS A 147 7.04 -8.43 -5.71
CA LYS A 147 6.57 -8.50 -7.09
C LYS A 147 6.22 -9.92 -7.56
N SER A 148 6.67 -10.97 -6.85
CA SER A 148 6.34 -12.35 -7.21
C SER A 148 4.92 -12.75 -6.83
N LYS A 149 4.32 -12.07 -5.87
CA LYS A 149 2.98 -12.35 -5.33
C LYS A 149 1.85 -11.60 -6.02
N TYR A 150 2.16 -10.60 -6.83
CA TYR A 150 1.20 -9.70 -7.44
C TYR A 150 1.50 -9.49 -8.92
N ASP A 151 0.47 -9.22 -9.71
CA ASP A 151 0.65 -8.64 -11.02
C ASP A 151 0.89 -7.14 -10.87
N ASN A 152 1.87 -6.62 -11.59
CA ASN A 152 2.23 -5.21 -11.50
C ASN A 152 2.60 -4.64 -12.87
N ARG A 153 2.27 -3.35 -13.08
CA ARG A 153 2.63 -2.58 -14.27
C ARG A 153 3.15 -1.22 -13.85
N LEU A 154 4.22 -0.79 -14.49
CA LEU A 154 4.77 0.54 -14.23
C LEU A 154 3.73 1.62 -14.61
N PHE A 155 3.41 2.48 -13.64
CA PHE A 155 2.60 3.67 -13.88
C PHE A 155 3.48 4.81 -14.38
N ARG A 156 4.50 5.19 -13.60
CA ARG A 156 5.52 6.17 -13.99
C ARG A 156 6.76 6.06 -13.11
N LYS A 157 7.85 6.71 -13.56
CA LYS A 157 9.02 6.95 -12.72
C LYS A 157 8.95 8.37 -12.18
N GLU A 158 9.29 8.57 -10.92
CA GLU A 158 9.16 9.83 -10.21
C GLU A 158 10.47 10.18 -9.51
N PRO A 159 11.02 11.39 -9.70
CA PRO A 159 12.18 11.87 -8.96
C PRO A 159 11.87 12.02 -7.46
N PHE A 160 12.78 11.56 -6.63
CA PHE A 160 12.80 11.79 -5.20
C PHE A 160 13.93 12.76 -4.88
N ILE A 161 13.60 13.96 -4.44
CA ILE A 161 14.48 15.14 -4.44
C ILE A 161 14.41 15.90 -3.13
N GLY A 162 15.38 16.79 -2.91
CA GLY A 162 15.31 17.79 -1.86
C GLY A 162 14.33 18.91 -2.22
N ILE A 163 13.57 19.37 -1.22
CA ILE A 163 12.57 20.45 -1.34
C ILE A 163 12.84 21.48 -0.25
N CYS A 164 12.81 22.73 -0.60
CA CYS A 164 13.01 23.87 0.29
C CYS A 164 12.15 25.07 -0.12
N SER A 165 12.20 26.17 0.63
CA SER A 165 11.66 27.46 0.20
C SER A 165 12.32 27.92 -1.09
N LYS A 166 11.60 28.64 -1.95
CA LYS A 166 12.20 29.31 -3.11
C LYS A 166 13.27 30.35 -2.74
N ASN A 167 13.24 30.85 -1.50
CA ASN A 167 14.22 31.81 -0.98
C ASN A 167 15.39 31.13 -0.25
N HIS A 168 15.40 29.80 -0.16
CA HIS A 168 16.45 29.04 0.52
C HIS A 168 17.76 29.07 -0.29
N PRO A 169 18.95 29.10 0.36
CA PRO A 169 20.22 29.05 -0.34
C PRO A 169 20.41 27.87 -1.31
N PHE A 170 19.71 26.75 -1.08
CA PHE A 170 19.77 25.55 -1.91
C PHE A 170 18.82 25.58 -3.13
N ALA A 171 17.87 26.52 -3.18
CA ALA A 171 16.86 26.58 -4.24
C ALA A 171 17.47 26.47 -5.63
N THR A 172 17.02 25.50 -6.43
CA THR A 172 17.47 25.20 -7.80
C THR A 172 18.96 24.83 -7.96
N LYS A 173 19.63 24.45 -6.87
CA LYS A 173 21.06 24.12 -6.89
C LYS A 173 21.30 22.61 -6.73
N VAL A 174 22.53 22.22 -7.11
CA VAL A 174 23.14 20.95 -6.75
C VAL A 174 24.05 21.18 -5.56
N VAL A 175 23.81 20.49 -4.44
CA VAL A 175 24.54 20.63 -3.18
C VAL A 175 25.28 19.34 -2.83
N CYS A 176 26.31 19.41 -1.97
CA CYS A 176 26.93 18.21 -1.45
C CYS A 176 26.04 17.57 -0.36
N LEU A 177 26.14 16.25 -0.21
CA LEU A 177 25.38 15.54 0.83
C LEU A 177 25.71 16.06 2.24
N THR A 178 26.95 16.49 2.48
CA THR A 178 27.38 17.05 3.77
C THR A 178 26.76 18.40 4.08
N ASP A 179 26.45 19.18 3.06
CA ASP A 179 25.93 20.55 3.24
C ASP A 179 24.52 20.57 3.83
N ILE A 180 23.75 19.47 3.62
CA ILE A 180 22.38 19.38 4.13
C ILE A 180 22.31 19.13 5.64
N PHE A 181 23.38 18.66 6.28
CA PHE A 181 23.34 18.27 7.69
C PHE A 181 23.29 19.45 8.66
N ASP A 182 23.72 20.63 8.22
CA ASP A 182 23.61 21.87 8.98
C ASP A 182 22.20 22.45 8.96
N GLU A 183 21.35 21.96 8.05
CA GLU A 183 19.96 22.40 7.92
C GLU A 183 19.01 21.68 8.88
N THR A 184 17.87 22.30 9.16
CA THR A 184 16.79 21.63 9.87
C THR A 184 16.07 20.65 8.92
N LEU A 185 16.10 19.36 9.25
CA LEU A 185 15.36 18.34 8.51
C LEU A 185 13.90 18.28 8.99
N ILE A 186 12.96 18.48 8.08
CA ILE A 186 11.53 18.25 8.32
C ILE A 186 11.15 16.96 7.59
N ILE A 187 10.93 15.87 8.32
CA ILE A 187 10.73 14.54 7.74
C ILE A 187 9.44 13.90 8.24
N ARG A 188 8.94 12.97 7.47
CA ARG A 188 7.75 12.20 7.78
C ARG A 188 7.92 11.33 9.03
N GLU A 189 6.80 10.93 9.59
CA GLU A 189 6.68 10.01 10.73
C GLU A 189 7.31 8.64 10.45
N ASN A 190 7.53 7.87 11.51
CA ASN A 190 7.97 6.48 11.39
C ASN A 190 6.92 5.64 10.64
N GLY A 191 7.37 4.70 9.79
CA GLY A 191 6.51 3.90 8.92
C GLY A 191 6.11 4.58 7.60
N SER A 192 6.52 5.84 7.36
CA SER A 192 6.34 6.49 6.05
C SER A 192 7.32 5.92 5.01
N GLY A 193 6.80 5.52 3.85
CA GLY A 193 7.62 5.08 2.71
C GLY A 193 8.60 6.17 2.24
N THR A 194 8.18 7.43 2.22
CA THR A 194 9.02 8.59 1.85
C THR A 194 10.21 8.72 2.79
N ARG A 195 9.98 8.63 4.12
CA ARG A 195 11.05 8.63 5.11
C ARG A 195 11.99 7.43 4.93
N PHE A 196 11.44 6.23 4.75
CA PHE A 196 12.24 5.03 4.55
C PHE A 196 13.19 5.16 3.36
N ILE A 197 12.74 5.72 2.24
CA ILE A 197 13.57 5.94 1.05
C ILE A 197 14.75 6.85 1.40
N PHE A 198 14.49 7.97 2.07
CA PHE A 198 15.55 8.90 2.45
C PHE A 198 16.55 8.30 3.43
N GLU A 199 16.07 7.57 4.45
CA GLU A 199 16.94 6.87 5.40
C GLU A 199 17.83 5.82 4.71
N GLN A 200 17.29 5.06 3.74
CA GLN A 200 18.07 4.11 2.95
C GLN A 200 19.15 4.81 2.11
N GLU A 201 18.85 5.98 1.58
CA GLU A 201 19.81 6.74 0.78
C GLU A 201 20.95 7.32 1.64
N LEU A 202 20.63 7.79 2.84
CA LEU A 202 21.64 8.19 3.81
C LEU A 202 22.53 7.01 4.20
N LEU A 203 21.96 5.84 4.46
CA LEU A 203 22.69 4.63 4.83
C LEU A 203 23.65 4.17 3.72
N ARG A 204 23.27 4.26 2.46
CA ARG A 204 24.16 3.95 1.31
C ARG A 204 25.40 4.81 1.29
N ASN A 205 25.30 6.01 1.84
CA ASN A 205 26.40 6.95 1.96
C ASN A 205 27.05 6.94 3.37
N ASN A 206 26.77 5.94 4.20
CA ASN A 206 27.25 5.79 5.58
C ASN A 206 26.79 6.90 6.54
N TYR A 207 25.64 7.53 6.28
CA TYR A 207 25.01 8.52 7.15
C TYR A 207 23.66 8.03 7.70
N SER A 208 23.07 8.80 8.59
CA SER A 208 21.72 8.58 9.09
C SER A 208 21.02 9.91 9.34
N ILE A 209 19.72 9.90 9.63
CA ILE A 209 19.00 11.12 10.01
C ILE A 209 19.61 11.81 11.24
N LYS A 210 20.32 11.06 12.10
CA LYS A 210 21.03 11.62 13.28
C LYS A 210 22.22 12.51 12.90
N SER A 211 22.62 12.53 11.63
CA SER A 211 23.66 13.44 11.12
C SER A 211 23.18 14.88 11.01
N PHE A 212 21.86 15.09 11.02
CA PHE A 212 21.28 16.45 10.98
C PHE A 212 21.33 17.11 12.36
N SER A 213 21.61 18.41 12.38
CA SER A 213 21.66 19.20 13.60
C SER A 213 20.30 19.30 14.31
N LYS A 214 19.21 19.34 13.54
CA LYS A 214 17.84 19.46 14.04
C LYS A 214 16.86 18.68 13.14
N ILE A 215 15.90 17.97 13.78
CA ILE A 215 14.93 17.14 13.06
C ILE A 215 13.51 17.40 13.61
N HIS A 216 12.55 17.57 12.72
CA HIS A 216 11.13 17.57 13.02
C HIS A 216 10.43 16.41 12.33
N PHE A 217 9.62 15.66 13.08
CA PHE A 217 8.82 14.54 12.56
C PHE A 217 7.37 14.99 12.39
N ILE A 218 6.89 15.05 11.15
CA ILE A 218 5.56 15.58 10.79
C ILE A 218 4.86 14.63 9.84
N SER A 219 3.61 14.25 10.15
CA SER A 219 2.84 13.29 9.35
C SER A 219 2.04 13.91 8.20
N SER A 220 1.89 15.23 8.18
CA SER A 220 1.14 15.98 7.16
C SER A 220 2.06 16.66 6.17
N PHE A 221 1.96 16.32 4.88
CA PHE A 221 2.66 17.04 3.83
C PHE A 221 2.20 18.49 3.70
N GLU A 222 0.93 18.79 3.97
CA GLU A 222 0.44 20.17 3.93
C GLU A 222 1.15 21.04 4.98
N LEU A 223 1.30 20.54 6.22
CA LEU A 223 2.06 21.25 7.25
C LEU A 223 3.54 21.33 6.89
N ILE A 224 4.14 20.27 6.34
CA ILE A 224 5.53 20.29 5.85
C ILE A 224 5.71 21.41 4.82
N LYS A 225 4.84 21.50 3.80
CA LYS A 225 4.89 22.56 2.79
C LYS A 225 4.84 23.95 3.40
N GLN A 226 3.93 24.19 4.36
CA GLN A 226 3.84 25.48 5.05
C GLN A 226 5.12 25.84 5.80
N LEU A 227 5.73 24.88 6.53
CA LEU A 227 6.99 25.12 7.23
C LEU A 227 8.15 25.41 6.27
N LEU A 228 8.17 24.74 5.11
CA LEU A 228 9.16 25.02 4.06
C LEU A 228 8.97 26.40 3.45
N ILE A 229 7.74 26.84 3.19
CA ILE A 229 7.43 28.18 2.67
C ILE A 229 7.98 29.26 3.62
N GLU A 230 7.83 29.05 4.94
CA GLU A 230 8.37 29.92 5.99
C GLU A 230 9.89 29.77 6.19
N ASN A 231 10.56 29.01 5.31
CA ASN A 231 12.01 28.75 5.33
C ASN A 231 12.53 28.19 6.68
N LEU A 232 11.76 27.30 7.30
CA LEU A 232 12.08 26.69 8.59
C LEU A 232 12.88 25.39 8.48
N GLY A 233 13.28 24.98 7.27
CA GLY A 233 14.09 23.81 7.03
C GLY A 233 13.95 23.26 5.61
N ILE A 234 14.43 22.03 5.43
CA ILE A 234 14.39 21.29 4.18
C ILE A 234 13.67 19.93 4.37
N THR A 235 13.19 19.35 3.28
CA THR A 235 12.67 17.99 3.27
C THR A 235 13.11 17.22 2.05
N PHE A 236 12.90 15.90 2.05
CA PHE A 236 13.11 15.04 0.89
C PHE A 236 11.81 14.29 0.58
N ALA A 237 11.33 14.42 -0.65
CA ALA A 237 10.08 13.84 -1.09
C ALA A 237 10.01 13.71 -2.61
N TYR A 238 8.93 13.14 -3.12
CA TYR A 238 8.66 13.10 -4.55
C TYR A 238 8.33 14.47 -5.11
N GLN A 239 8.83 14.76 -6.30
CA GLN A 239 8.66 16.06 -6.96
C GLN A 239 7.19 16.43 -7.16
N SER A 240 6.32 15.46 -7.39
CA SER A 240 4.88 15.68 -7.55
C SER A 240 4.19 16.38 -6.38
N ILE A 241 4.77 16.33 -5.16
CA ILE A 241 4.19 16.96 -3.96
C ILE A 241 4.13 18.48 -4.10
N ILE A 242 5.03 19.07 -4.89
CA ILE A 242 5.14 20.53 -5.06
C ILE A 242 4.78 21.00 -6.47
N LYS A 243 4.16 20.15 -7.30
CA LYS A 243 3.86 20.48 -8.71
C LYS A 243 3.15 21.81 -8.88
N ASP A 244 2.25 22.15 -7.96
CA ASP A 244 1.43 23.37 -8.02
C ASP A 244 1.87 24.46 -6.99
N GLU A 245 3.08 24.31 -6.40
CA GLU A 245 3.58 25.19 -5.35
C GLU A 245 4.62 26.19 -5.89
N THR A 246 4.24 27.45 -6.02
CA THR A 246 5.11 28.50 -6.56
C THR A 246 6.12 29.09 -5.54
N ASN A 247 5.93 28.81 -4.26
CA ASN A 247 6.79 29.31 -3.17
C ASN A 247 7.82 28.29 -2.70
N LEU A 248 7.79 27.08 -3.27
CA LEU A 248 8.78 26.03 -3.02
C LEU A 248 9.68 25.83 -4.23
N ALA A 249 10.87 25.33 -3.97
CA ALA A 249 11.86 24.97 -4.98
C ALA A 249 12.46 23.59 -4.66
N THR A 250 13.00 22.96 -5.68
CA THR A 250 13.75 21.72 -5.56
C THR A 250 15.25 21.99 -5.49
N PHE A 251 16.00 21.08 -4.90
CA PHE A 251 17.44 21.00 -5.00
C PHE A 251 17.89 19.54 -5.14
N GLU A 252 19.04 19.33 -5.72
CA GLU A 252 19.59 18.00 -5.97
C GLU A 252 20.84 17.76 -5.11
N ILE A 253 21.07 16.51 -4.73
CA ILE A 253 22.32 16.10 -4.11
C ILE A 253 23.26 15.63 -5.21
N LYS A 254 24.49 16.16 -5.20
CA LYS A 254 25.51 15.82 -6.18
C LYS A 254 25.77 14.31 -6.25
N ASN A 255 25.74 13.76 -7.46
CA ASN A 255 25.92 12.32 -7.73
C ASN A 255 24.90 11.40 -7.03
N ASN A 256 23.72 11.89 -6.69
CA ASN A 256 22.71 11.12 -5.98
C ASN A 256 21.32 11.35 -6.60
N GLU A 257 21.13 10.88 -7.83
CA GLU A 257 19.83 10.89 -8.48
C GLU A 257 19.00 9.71 -8.00
N ILE A 258 17.87 9.98 -7.36
CA ILE A 258 16.94 8.97 -6.87
C ILE A 258 15.69 8.98 -7.73
N LEU A 259 15.52 7.96 -8.55
CA LEU A 259 14.33 7.73 -9.35
C LEU A 259 13.57 6.53 -8.80
N ARG A 260 12.28 6.66 -8.55
CA ARG A 260 11.43 5.61 -7.99
C ARG A 260 10.27 5.28 -8.92
N GLU A 261 9.89 4.00 -8.92
CA GLU A 261 8.76 3.52 -9.71
C GLU A 261 7.47 3.64 -8.91
N PHE A 262 6.46 4.23 -9.52
CA PHE A 262 5.07 4.09 -9.10
C PHE A 262 4.45 2.99 -9.93
N ASN A 263 3.80 2.04 -9.28
CA ASN A 263 3.29 0.86 -9.93
C ASN A 263 1.80 0.69 -9.68
N TYR A 264 1.06 0.29 -10.72
CA TYR A 264 -0.21 -0.39 -10.57
C TYR A 264 0.05 -1.81 -10.06
N VAL A 265 -0.73 -2.25 -9.11
CA VAL A 265 -0.61 -3.59 -8.51
C VAL A 265 -2.00 -4.17 -8.30
N CYS A 266 -2.20 -5.41 -8.71
CA CYS A 266 -3.41 -6.19 -8.45
C CYS A 266 -3.05 -7.63 -8.03
N LEU A 267 -4.06 -8.40 -7.64
CA LEU A 267 -3.86 -9.81 -7.34
C LEU A 267 -3.35 -10.54 -8.59
N LYS A 268 -2.56 -11.58 -8.37
CA LYS A 268 -2.01 -12.41 -9.43
C LYS A 268 -3.14 -13.03 -10.26
N ASP A 269 -2.89 -13.17 -11.55
CA ASP A 269 -3.83 -13.69 -12.54
C ASP A 269 -5.10 -12.82 -12.75
N THR A 270 -5.07 -11.56 -12.35
CA THR A 270 -6.18 -10.59 -12.50
C THR A 270 -5.95 -9.68 -13.71
N LYS A 271 -5.78 -10.16 -14.90
CA LYS A 271 -5.71 -9.39 -16.16
C LYS A 271 -5.41 -7.87 -15.96
N ILE A 272 -4.24 -7.57 -15.41
CA ILE A 272 -3.85 -6.20 -15.01
C ILE A 272 -4.02 -5.19 -16.15
N ASP A 273 -3.79 -5.61 -17.39
CA ASP A 273 -3.91 -4.73 -18.56
C ASP A 273 -5.34 -4.27 -18.78
N GLU A 274 -6.35 -5.11 -18.50
CA GLU A 274 -7.77 -4.70 -18.55
C GLU A 274 -8.08 -3.67 -17.46
N LEU A 275 -7.49 -3.82 -16.24
CA LEU A 275 -7.69 -2.86 -15.16
C LEU A 275 -6.96 -1.55 -15.43
N VAL A 276 -5.75 -1.60 -15.97
CA VAL A 276 -4.97 -0.39 -16.28
C VAL A 276 -5.58 0.39 -17.45
N SER A 277 -6.14 -0.28 -18.47
CA SER A 277 -6.80 0.39 -19.59
C SER A 277 -8.01 1.26 -19.17
N ILE A 278 -8.57 1.02 -17.98
CA ILE A 278 -9.63 1.88 -17.41
C ILE A 278 -9.08 3.28 -17.05
N PHE A 279 -7.77 3.38 -16.76
CA PHE A 279 -7.09 4.63 -16.41
C PHE A 279 -6.42 5.32 -17.62
N GLU A 280 -6.33 4.66 -18.77
CA GLU A 280 -5.77 5.20 -20.01
C GLU A 280 -6.83 5.90 -20.85
#